data_3982b5ad3ac0bf8a80f5632c566e88ba
#
_entry.id   3982b5ad3ac0bf8a80f5632c566e88ba
#
_cell.length_a   1.000
_cell.length_b   1.000
_cell.length_c   1.000
_cell.angle_alpha   90.00
_cell.angle_beta   90.00
_cell.angle_gamma   90.00
#
_symmetry.space_group_name_H-M   'P 1'
#
loop_
_entity.id
_entity.type
_entity.pdbx_description
1 polymer ?
#
loop_
_entity_poly.entity_id
_entity_poly.type
_entity_poly.pdbx_seq_one_letter_code
_entity_poly.pdbx_strand_id
1 'polypeptide(L)'
;MTCAHRGTPTRFLASLLIAAAMLTTCLPIAIGGDWPQLLGPTRNGSATGEILLESWPAAGPQKLWSVSLGQGYAGPVVAGIRVIAFHRVGNQEQLLCCHRDTGKKLWQTSFPARYAGGVNPDTGPR
;
A
#
# COMPACT_ATOMS: atom_id res chain seq x y z
N MET A 1 -11.40 -74.23 10.18
CA MET A 1 -12.15 -72.96 10.31
C MET A 1 -11.18 -71.82 10.32
N THR A 2 -10.99 -71.14 9.18
CA THR A 2 -9.99 -70.08 9.00
C THR A 2 -10.76 -68.76 8.81
N CYS A 3 -10.63 -67.87 9.78
CA CYS A 3 -11.30 -66.56 9.75
C CYS A 3 -10.38 -65.56 9.06
N ALA A 4 -10.77 -65.10 7.86
CA ALA A 4 -10.05 -64.07 7.11
C ALA A 4 -10.52 -62.70 7.57
N HIS A 5 -9.62 -61.90 8.14
CA HIS A 5 -9.88 -60.52 8.53
C HIS A 5 -9.64 -59.62 7.33
N ARG A 6 -10.69 -59.07 6.73
CA ARG A 6 -10.61 -58.06 5.65
C ARG A 6 -10.42 -56.67 6.28
N GLY A 7 -9.20 -56.15 6.23
CA GLY A 7 -8.90 -54.80 6.57
C GLY A 7 -9.38 -53.82 5.47
N THR A 8 -10.19 -52.83 5.81
CA THR A 8 -10.73 -51.81 4.93
C THR A 8 -9.65 -50.77 4.51
N PRO A 9 -9.47 -50.46 3.22
CA PRO A 9 -8.44 -49.54 2.72
C PRO A 9 -8.81 -48.06 2.82
N THR A 10 -9.87 -47.69 3.53
CA THR A 10 -10.41 -46.32 3.57
C THR A 10 -9.60 -45.33 4.41
N ARG A 11 -8.69 -45.79 5.26
CA ARG A 11 -7.91 -44.91 6.15
C ARG A 11 -6.70 -44.24 5.47
N PHE A 12 -6.15 -44.83 4.43
CA PHE A 12 -4.97 -44.29 3.73
C PHE A 12 -5.30 -43.15 2.76
N LEU A 13 -6.49 -43.12 2.17
CA LEU A 13 -6.93 -42.06 1.26
C LEU A 13 -7.23 -40.73 1.97
N ALA A 14 -7.73 -40.79 3.20
CA ALA A 14 -8.02 -39.59 3.99
C ALA A 14 -6.74 -38.84 4.41
N SER A 15 -5.66 -39.56 4.71
CA SER A 15 -4.38 -38.96 5.10
C SER A 15 -3.66 -38.25 3.94
N LEU A 16 -3.85 -38.71 2.70
CA LEU A 16 -3.24 -38.10 1.51
C LEU A 16 -3.91 -36.78 1.11
N LEU A 17 -5.20 -36.64 1.35
CA LEU A 17 -5.97 -35.41 1.06
C LEU A 17 -5.66 -34.27 2.04
N ILE A 18 -5.33 -34.58 3.29
CA ILE A 18 -4.96 -33.57 4.30
C ILE A 18 -3.55 -33.02 4.05
N ALA A 19 -2.63 -33.82 3.53
CA ALA A 19 -1.28 -33.38 3.18
C ALA A 19 -1.23 -32.44 1.97
N ALA A 20 -2.18 -32.54 1.04
CA ALA A 20 -2.26 -31.69 -0.16
C ALA A 20 -2.83 -30.30 0.15
N ALA A 21 -3.57 -30.11 1.26
CA ALA A 21 -4.18 -28.82 1.61
C ALA A 21 -3.23 -27.83 2.31
N MET A 22 -2.01 -28.24 2.66
CA MET A 22 -1.03 -27.41 3.36
C MET A 22 0.05 -26.80 2.45
N LEU A 23 -0.08 -26.86 1.12
CA LEU A 23 0.68 -25.96 0.27
C LEU A 23 0.03 -24.58 0.26
N THR A 24 0.13 -23.90 1.41
CA THR A 24 -0.12 -22.47 1.49
C THR A 24 0.96 -21.82 0.62
N THR A 25 0.60 -21.42 -0.58
CA THR A 25 1.45 -20.61 -1.43
C THR A 25 1.72 -19.31 -0.67
N CYS A 26 2.91 -19.22 -0.07
CA CYS A 26 3.40 -17.97 0.49
C CYS A 26 3.59 -17.02 -0.70
N LEU A 27 2.54 -16.24 -1.00
CA LEU A 27 2.64 -15.20 -2.01
C LEU A 27 3.68 -14.20 -1.52
N PRO A 28 4.65 -13.83 -2.35
CA PRO A 28 5.60 -12.79 -1.98
C PRO A 28 4.82 -11.50 -1.69
N ILE A 29 4.92 -11.03 -0.46
CA ILE A 29 4.34 -9.75 -0.06
C ILE A 29 5.36 -8.69 -0.45
N ALA A 30 4.95 -7.76 -1.32
CA ALA A 30 5.73 -6.56 -1.56
C ALA A 30 5.75 -5.72 -0.28
N ILE A 31 6.94 -5.42 0.22
CA ILE A 31 7.12 -4.60 1.42
C ILE A 31 7.64 -3.25 0.95
N GLY A 32 6.82 -2.21 1.11
CA GLY A 32 7.20 -0.82 0.87
C GLY A 32 7.68 -0.17 2.17
N GLY A 33 8.78 0.54 2.12
CA GLY A 33 9.35 1.27 3.24
C GLY A 33 8.81 2.69 3.39
N ASP A 34 9.47 3.46 4.24
CA ASP A 34 9.17 4.88 4.45
C ASP A 34 9.74 5.74 3.33
N TRP A 35 8.99 6.76 2.93
CA TRP A 35 9.40 7.79 1.98
C TRP A 35 9.17 9.17 2.60
N PRO A 36 9.99 9.57 3.59
CA PRO A 36 9.69 10.68 4.49
C PRO A 36 9.97 12.07 3.89
N GLN A 37 10.55 12.16 2.72
CA GLN A 37 10.95 13.43 2.09
C GLN A 37 11.08 13.30 0.57
N LEU A 38 11.24 14.44 -0.10
CA LEU A 38 11.53 14.51 -1.52
C LEU A 38 12.79 13.70 -1.85
N LEU A 39 12.71 12.86 -2.89
CA LEU A 39 13.75 11.92 -3.33
C LEU A 39 14.07 10.81 -2.31
N GLY A 40 13.18 10.57 -1.34
CA GLY A 40 13.28 9.45 -0.42
C GLY A 40 14.28 9.60 0.73
N PRO A 41 14.51 8.54 1.50
CA PRO A 41 15.31 8.59 2.72
C PRO A 41 16.73 9.13 2.54
N THR A 42 17.34 8.81 1.41
CA THR A 42 18.74 9.18 1.06
C THR A 42 18.83 10.35 0.09
N ARG A 43 17.69 10.95 -0.30
CA ARG A 43 17.59 12.07 -1.26
C ARG A 43 18.21 11.80 -2.64
N ASN A 44 18.23 10.55 -3.06
CA ASN A 44 18.80 10.16 -4.37
C ASN A 44 17.75 9.54 -5.32
N GLY A 45 16.47 9.50 -4.91
CA GLY A 45 15.40 8.93 -5.69
C GLY A 45 15.36 7.40 -5.68
N SER A 46 16.20 6.75 -4.87
CA SER A 46 16.26 5.30 -4.78
C SER A 46 15.62 4.79 -3.49
N ALA A 47 14.79 3.78 -3.62
CA ALA A 47 14.28 3.01 -2.49
C ALA A 47 15.26 1.87 -2.19
N THR A 48 15.65 1.73 -0.93
CA THR A 48 16.56 0.68 -0.49
C THR A 48 15.81 -0.25 0.47
N GLY A 49 16.00 -1.56 0.30
CA GLY A 49 15.33 -2.55 1.13
C GLY A 49 13.88 -2.86 0.71
N GLU A 50 13.43 -2.29 -0.40
CA GLU A 50 12.12 -2.58 -0.97
C GLU A 50 12.12 -3.94 -1.66
N ILE A 51 11.08 -4.73 -1.45
CA ILE A 51 10.87 -5.98 -2.17
C ILE A 51 9.72 -5.75 -3.14
N LEU A 52 10.06 -5.70 -4.41
CA LEU A 52 9.08 -5.61 -5.50
C LEU A 52 8.86 -6.99 -6.11
N LEU A 53 7.71 -7.19 -6.71
CA LEU A 53 7.43 -8.38 -7.51
C LEU A 53 8.31 -8.33 -8.78
N GLU A 54 8.85 -9.48 -9.19
CA GLU A 54 9.61 -9.61 -10.44
C GLU A 54 8.76 -9.26 -11.67
N SER A 55 7.45 -9.52 -11.59
CA SER A 55 6.49 -9.16 -12.63
C SER A 55 5.15 -8.76 -12.01
N TRP A 56 4.47 -7.85 -12.66
CA TRP A 56 3.12 -7.45 -12.27
C TRP A 56 2.07 -8.27 -13.04
N PRO A 57 0.90 -8.57 -12.44
CA PRO A 57 -0.23 -9.11 -13.19
C PRO A 57 -0.59 -8.22 -14.38
N ALA A 58 -1.19 -8.79 -15.41
CA ALA A 58 -1.61 -8.04 -16.61
C ALA A 58 -2.54 -6.84 -16.29
N ALA A 59 -3.31 -6.93 -15.20
CA ALA A 59 -4.15 -5.84 -14.68
C ALA A 59 -3.38 -4.78 -13.88
N GLY A 60 -2.06 -4.92 -13.74
CA GLY A 60 -1.22 -4.07 -12.90
C GLY A 60 -1.32 -4.40 -11.40
N PRO A 61 -0.71 -3.56 -10.57
CA PRO A 61 -0.79 -3.70 -9.11
C PRO A 61 -2.20 -3.45 -8.60
N GLN A 62 -2.59 -4.16 -7.55
CA GLN A 62 -3.89 -3.97 -6.91
C GLN A 62 -3.96 -2.58 -6.26
N LYS A 63 -4.99 -1.81 -6.63
CA LYS A 63 -5.29 -0.55 -5.95
C LYS A 63 -5.98 -0.83 -4.61
N LEU A 64 -5.34 -0.47 -3.50
CA LEU A 64 -5.89 -0.64 -2.16
C LEU A 64 -6.94 0.43 -1.84
N TRP A 65 -6.62 1.69 -2.12
CA TRP A 65 -7.52 2.82 -1.87
C TRP A 65 -7.16 4.02 -2.76
N SER A 66 -7.98 5.04 -2.74
CA SER A 66 -7.69 6.34 -3.32
C SER A 66 -8.37 7.45 -2.54
N VAL A 67 -7.73 8.62 -2.50
CA VAL A 67 -8.23 9.84 -1.86
C VAL A 67 -8.12 10.98 -2.84
N SER A 68 -9.19 11.77 -2.97
CA SER A 68 -9.16 12.98 -3.78
C SER A 68 -8.41 14.08 -3.03
N LEU A 69 -7.49 14.73 -3.73
CA LEU A 69 -6.74 15.88 -3.26
C LEU A 69 -7.10 17.11 -4.09
N GLY A 70 -6.88 18.28 -3.52
CA GLY A 70 -6.91 19.53 -4.27
C GLY A 70 -5.64 19.72 -5.11
N GLN A 71 -5.38 20.97 -5.48
CA GLN A 71 -4.22 21.36 -6.29
C GLN A 71 -2.92 21.27 -5.49
N GLY A 72 -1.82 20.90 -6.15
CA GLY A 72 -0.49 20.89 -5.54
C GLY A 72 0.51 20.09 -6.35
N TYR A 73 1.78 20.36 -6.10
CA TYR A 73 2.91 19.64 -6.72
C TYR A 73 3.73 18.87 -5.67
N ALA A 74 3.39 19.03 -4.39
CA ALA A 74 4.07 18.30 -3.33
C ALA A 74 3.75 16.81 -3.43
N GLY A 75 4.78 15.99 -3.57
CA GLY A 75 4.63 14.54 -3.45
C GLY A 75 4.19 14.14 -2.04
N PRO A 76 3.38 13.10 -1.88
CA PRO A 76 3.05 12.58 -0.57
C PRO A 76 4.29 12.00 0.12
N VAL A 77 4.32 12.07 1.44
CA VAL A 77 5.32 11.41 2.27
C VAL A 77 4.71 10.24 3.02
N VAL A 78 5.52 9.20 3.23
CA VAL A 78 5.15 8.00 3.96
C VAL A 78 6.05 7.84 5.17
N ALA A 79 5.46 7.72 6.36
CA ALA A 79 6.18 7.50 7.61
C ALA A 79 5.39 6.52 8.50
N GLY A 80 5.90 5.31 8.62
CA GLY A 80 5.25 4.21 9.32
C GLY A 80 3.84 3.95 8.76
N ILE A 81 2.82 4.09 9.58
CA ILE A 81 1.41 3.88 9.19
C ILE A 81 0.75 5.10 8.55
N ARG A 82 1.49 6.17 8.30
CA ARG A 82 0.92 7.46 7.86
C ARG A 82 1.34 7.78 6.44
N VAL A 83 0.37 8.23 5.64
CA VAL A 83 0.60 8.89 4.36
C VAL A 83 0.11 10.33 4.53
N ILE A 84 0.99 11.29 4.30
CA ILE A 84 0.69 12.72 4.47
C ILE A 84 0.79 13.39 3.10
N ALA A 85 -0.27 14.07 2.71
CA ALA A 85 -0.35 14.86 1.48
C ALA A 85 -0.56 16.33 1.81
N PHE A 86 0.14 17.20 1.07
CA PHE A 86 0.00 18.64 1.16
C PHE A 86 -0.63 19.16 -0.12
N HIS A 87 -1.77 19.82 0.00
CA HIS A 87 -2.56 20.27 -1.16
C HIS A 87 -3.33 21.55 -0.83
N ARG A 88 -3.93 22.17 -1.86
CA ARG A 88 -4.74 23.38 -1.73
C ARG A 88 -6.18 23.14 -2.17
N VAL A 89 -7.12 23.70 -1.43
CA VAL A 89 -8.54 23.81 -1.79
C VAL A 89 -8.97 25.26 -1.63
N GLY A 90 -9.25 25.93 -2.73
CA GLY A 90 -9.53 27.36 -2.74
C GLY A 90 -8.35 28.18 -2.16
N ASN A 91 -8.60 29.00 -1.16
CA ASN A 91 -7.60 29.82 -0.47
C ASN A 91 -7.07 29.17 0.84
N GLN A 92 -7.12 27.85 0.92
CA GLN A 92 -6.65 27.08 2.07
C GLN A 92 -5.62 26.05 1.61
N GLU A 93 -4.47 26.06 2.24
CA GLU A 93 -3.53 24.94 2.17
C GLU A 93 -3.85 23.94 3.27
N GLN A 94 -3.77 22.66 2.92
CA GLN A 94 -4.22 21.56 3.77
C GLN A 94 -3.16 20.48 3.85
N LEU A 95 -2.93 19.99 5.05
CA LEU A 95 -2.23 18.73 5.30
C LEU A 95 -3.26 17.68 5.64
N LEU A 96 -3.32 16.64 4.82
CA LEU A 96 -4.16 15.46 5.03
C LEU A 96 -3.29 14.28 5.41
N CYS A 97 -3.60 13.64 6.52
CA CYS A 97 -2.96 12.39 6.94
C CYS A 97 -3.95 11.24 6.85
N CYS A 98 -3.56 10.19 6.14
CA CYS A 98 -4.32 8.96 6.01
C CYS A 98 -3.53 7.76 6.55
N HIS A 99 -4.24 6.73 6.94
CA HIS A 99 -3.66 5.44 7.28
C HIS A 99 -3.16 4.76 5.99
N ARG A 100 -1.92 4.33 5.98
CA ARG A 100 -1.23 3.76 4.81
C ARG A 100 -1.99 2.61 4.14
N ASP A 101 -2.48 1.68 4.93
CA ASP A 101 -3.05 0.44 4.39
C ASP A 101 -4.55 0.56 4.03
N THR A 102 -5.26 1.53 4.60
CA THR A 102 -6.73 1.64 4.44
C THR A 102 -7.20 2.95 3.79
N GLY A 103 -6.33 3.94 3.67
CA GLY A 103 -6.71 5.28 3.21
C GLY A 103 -7.61 6.05 4.19
N LYS A 104 -7.93 5.48 5.36
CA LYS A 104 -8.77 6.15 6.36
C LYS A 104 -8.10 7.43 6.84
N LYS A 105 -8.83 8.54 6.79
CA LYS A 105 -8.35 9.81 7.32
C LYS A 105 -8.08 9.71 8.82
N LEU A 106 -6.86 10.00 9.23
CA LEU A 106 -6.42 10.07 10.62
C LEU A 106 -6.61 11.47 11.18
N TRP A 107 -6.15 12.48 10.44
CA TRP A 107 -6.33 13.88 10.78
C TRP A 107 -6.20 14.76 9.53
N GLN A 108 -6.61 15.99 9.66
CA GLN A 108 -6.47 17.03 8.66
C GLN A 108 -6.30 18.38 9.37
N THR A 109 -5.43 19.20 8.85
CA THR A 109 -5.30 20.60 9.28
C THR A 109 -5.27 21.50 8.06
N SER A 110 -5.70 22.73 8.22
CA SER A 110 -5.70 23.73 7.16
C SER A 110 -5.33 25.11 7.69
N PHE A 111 -4.76 25.92 6.83
CA PHE A 111 -4.43 27.30 7.12
C PHE A 111 -4.67 28.19 5.90
N PRO A 112 -5.06 29.46 6.10
CA PRO A 112 -5.26 30.37 4.99
C PRO A 112 -3.97 30.59 4.23
N ALA A 113 -4.02 30.48 2.91
CA ALA A 113 -2.89 30.77 2.03
C ALA A 113 -3.41 31.51 0.80
N ARG A 114 -3.07 32.78 0.70
CA ARG A 114 -3.33 33.60 -0.48
C ARG A 114 -2.09 33.57 -1.35
N TYR A 115 -2.22 33.01 -2.52
CA TYR A 115 -1.19 33.07 -3.53
C TYR A 115 -1.51 34.26 -4.46
N ALA A 116 -0.73 35.32 -4.35
CA ALA A 116 -0.88 36.50 -5.18
C ALA A 116 0.34 36.58 -6.10
N GLY A 117 0.12 36.24 -7.35
CA GLY A 117 1.14 36.41 -8.42
C GLY A 117 1.99 35.18 -8.68
N GLY A 118 2.42 35.06 -9.91
CA GLY A 118 3.21 33.98 -10.45
C GLY A 118 2.68 33.57 -11.83
N VAL A 119 3.46 32.82 -12.56
CA VAL A 119 3.14 32.39 -13.92
C VAL A 119 1.89 31.50 -13.96
N ASN A 120 1.51 30.93 -12.81
CA ASN A 120 0.31 30.09 -12.71
C ASN A 120 -0.32 30.24 -11.31
N PRO A 121 -1.35 31.07 -11.14
CA PRO A 121 -2.00 31.36 -9.86
C PRO A 121 -2.77 30.16 -9.28
N ASP A 122 -3.07 29.14 -10.10
CA ASP A 122 -3.83 27.96 -9.70
C ASP A 122 -2.97 26.82 -9.16
N THR A 123 -1.67 27.06 -8.99
CA THR A 123 -0.76 26.05 -8.47
C THR A 123 -0.77 26.03 -6.95
N GLY A 124 -1.07 24.90 -6.37
CA GLY A 124 -1.00 24.67 -4.94
C GLY A 124 0.44 24.54 -4.40
N PRO A 125 0.61 24.09 -3.17
CA PRO A 125 1.89 23.98 -2.50
C PRO A 125 2.87 23.07 -3.24
N ARG A 126 4.16 23.40 -3.09
CA ARG A 126 5.30 22.67 -3.68
C ARG A 126 6.15 22.03 -2.63
#